data_40439c8a7418f75f88708e2ae8efa04e
#
_entry.id   40439c8a7418f75f88708e2ae8efa04e
#
_cell.length_a   1.000
_cell.length_b   1.000
_cell.length_c   1.000
_cell.angle_alpha   90.00
_cell.angle_beta   90.00
_cell.angle_gamma   90.00
#
_symmetry.space_group_name_H-M   'P 1'
#
loop_
_entity.id
_entity.type
_entity.pdbx_description
1 polymer ?
#
loop_
_entity_poly.entity_id
_entity_poly.type
_entity_poly.pdbx_seq_one_letter_code
_entity_poly.pdbx_strand_id
1 'polypeptide(L)'
;MIPTMNRDPRALRPQAFGSRRVKDVSDPVIEPAWDGVRVLAHLDVAAARAAIRDSSGDDLTRDHAPIAHALLAALAADSAIVDGYLTDQATRASEGRAIVTSEIPSLSEHTSQFFLGQHGSELLGGRGRPGRTDLGRAADEKERLEDAPIAFVAVDLVELDGEPLFEIPLLERKRLLESALGEGDLVRRTPYVREPAGTFIITWRSFGFGGLAYKAANSRYLPGSANDDWCMTPMPRR
;
A
#
# COMPACT_ATOMS: atom_id res chain seq x y z
N MET A 1 33.83 -5.06 6.98
CA MET A 1 33.25 -6.28 7.58
C MET A 1 31.77 -5.95 7.76
N ILE A 2 30.89 -6.44 6.87
CA ILE A 2 29.45 -6.25 6.95
C ILE A 2 28.97 -7.16 8.08
N PRO A 3 28.22 -6.66 9.08
CA PRO A 3 27.70 -7.52 10.13
C PRO A 3 26.80 -8.56 9.47
N THR A 4 27.04 -9.83 9.78
CA THR A 4 26.18 -10.94 9.38
C THR A 4 24.81 -10.68 9.98
N MET A 5 23.88 -10.12 9.19
CA MET A 5 22.51 -9.94 9.65
C MET A 5 21.93 -11.31 10.01
N ASN A 6 21.33 -11.36 11.17
CA ASN A 6 20.61 -12.54 11.64
C ASN A 6 19.56 -12.92 10.57
N ARG A 7 19.82 -14.03 9.87
CA ARG A 7 18.98 -14.51 8.76
C ARG A 7 17.72 -15.25 9.26
N ASP A 8 17.35 -15.12 10.52
CA ASP A 8 16.06 -15.64 10.97
C ASP A 8 14.95 -14.73 10.43
N PRO A 9 14.15 -15.18 9.46
CA PRO A 9 13.05 -14.38 8.91
C PRO A 9 12.07 -13.91 10.00
N ARG A 10 12.00 -14.62 11.11
CA ARG A 10 11.15 -14.25 12.25
C ARG A 10 11.63 -13.02 13.01
N ALA A 11 12.91 -12.69 12.87
CA ALA A 11 13.51 -11.51 13.49
C ALA A 11 13.37 -10.24 12.66
N LEU A 12 12.98 -10.33 11.38
CA LEU A 12 12.77 -9.17 10.53
C LEU A 12 11.59 -8.34 11.04
N ARG A 13 11.75 -7.02 10.93
CA ARG A 13 10.70 -6.04 11.26
C ARG A 13 10.58 -5.05 10.10
N PRO A 14 9.37 -4.51 9.85
CA PRO A 14 9.19 -3.46 8.86
C PRO A 14 10.12 -2.27 9.13
N GLN A 15 10.59 -1.66 8.06
CA GLN A 15 11.33 -0.40 8.15
C GLN A 15 10.40 0.73 8.63
N ALA A 16 10.88 1.55 9.56
CA ALA A 16 10.15 2.73 10.01
C ALA A 16 10.46 3.96 9.13
N PHE A 17 9.54 4.92 9.13
CA PHE A 17 9.78 6.24 8.55
C PHE A 17 10.74 7.05 9.43
N GLY A 18 11.60 7.83 8.77
CA GLY A 18 12.50 8.75 9.44
C GLY A 18 11.85 10.10 9.74
N SER A 19 12.68 11.04 10.18
CA SER A 19 12.25 12.38 10.62
C SER A 19 12.52 13.49 9.59
N ARG A 20 13.08 13.16 8.42
CA ARG A 20 13.43 14.12 7.38
C ARG A 20 12.17 14.81 6.83
N ARG A 21 12.30 16.08 6.43
CA ARG A 21 11.19 16.81 5.81
C ARG A 21 11.03 16.38 4.34
N VAL A 22 9.80 16.46 3.81
CA VAL A 22 9.47 16.11 2.42
C VAL A 22 10.43 16.74 1.40
N LYS A 23 10.71 18.05 1.55
CA LYS A 23 11.60 18.79 0.63
C LYS A 23 13.05 18.28 0.58
N ASP A 24 13.45 17.50 1.60
CA ASP A 24 14.80 16.97 1.72
C ASP A 24 14.88 15.50 1.22
N VAL A 25 13.74 14.91 0.79
CA VAL A 25 13.71 13.59 0.14
C VAL A 25 14.01 13.76 -1.35
N SER A 26 15.09 13.15 -1.79
CA SER A 26 15.55 13.24 -3.18
C SER A 26 14.72 12.33 -4.09
N ASP A 27 14.27 12.85 -5.24
CA ASP A 27 13.59 12.10 -6.28
C ASP A 27 12.47 11.18 -5.75
N PRO A 28 11.42 11.76 -5.11
CA PRO A 28 10.49 10.98 -4.33
C PRO A 28 9.55 10.10 -5.17
N VAL A 29 9.35 8.89 -4.71
CA VAL A 29 8.16 8.07 -4.94
C VAL A 29 7.13 8.48 -3.91
N ILE A 30 5.94 8.86 -4.36
CA ILE A 30 4.85 9.38 -3.52
C ILE A 30 3.73 8.35 -3.51
N GLU A 31 3.30 7.97 -2.31
CA GLU A 31 2.25 6.97 -2.06
C GLU A 31 1.19 7.55 -1.12
N PRO A 32 -0.07 7.06 -1.16
CA PRO A 32 -1.01 7.33 -0.07
C PRO A 32 -0.49 6.69 1.23
N ALA A 33 -0.65 7.36 2.36
CA ALA A 33 -0.34 6.80 3.67
C ALA A 33 -1.53 5.92 4.12
N TRP A 34 -1.29 4.61 4.21
CA TRP A 34 -2.30 3.65 4.63
C TRP A 34 -2.49 3.66 6.14
N ASP A 35 -3.75 3.58 6.57
CA ASP A 35 -4.12 3.30 7.95
C ASP A 35 -4.09 1.77 8.19
N GLY A 36 -4.01 1.35 9.45
CA GLY A 36 -4.06 -0.06 9.83
C GLY A 36 -2.75 -0.60 10.40
N VAL A 37 -2.61 -1.91 10.43
CA VAL A 37 -1.48 -2.60 11.06
C VAL A 37 -0.41 -2.89 10.02
N ARG A 38 0.80 -2.35 10.22
CA ARG A 38 1.93 -2.66 9.35
C ARG A 38 2.52 -4.03 9.68
N VAL A 39 2.74 -4.83 8.63
CA VAL A 39 3.16 -6.22 8.75
C VAL A 39 4.20 -6.60 7.71
N LEU A 40 4.96 -7.66 7.99
CA LEU A 40 5.69 -8.44 6.99
C LEU A 40 4.94 -9.76 6.73
N ALA A 41 4.62 -10.03 5.48
CA ALA A 41 4.09 -11.31 5.01
C ALA A 41 5.25 -12.17 4.49
N HIS A 42 5.53 -13.28 5.17
CA HIS A 42 6.51 -14.29 4.77
C HIS A 42 5.79 -15.40 4.03
N LEU A 43 6.11 -15.60 2.77
CA LEU A 43 5.43 -16.51 1.86
C LEU A 43 6.39 -17.58 1.35
N ASP A 44 5.96 -18.85 1.37
CA ASP A 44 6.69 -20.00 0.84
C ASP A 44 5.65 -20.89 0.12
N VAL A 45 5.62 -20.77 -1.20
CA VAL A 45 4.63 -21.44 -2.06
C VAL A 45 4.86 -22.93 -2.06
N ALA A 46 6.12 -23.39 -2.12
CA ALA A 46 6.45 -24.81 -2.15
C ALA A 46 6.02 -25.53 -0.86
N ALA A 47 6.14 -24.87 0.27
CA ALA A 47 5.68 -25.40 1.56
C ALA A 47 4.20 -25.07 1.85
N ALA A 48 3.49 -24.37 0.95
CA ALA A 48 2.14 -23.84 1.16
C ALA A 48 2.00 -23.09 2.50
N ARG A 49 3.00 -22.29 2.85
CA ARG A 49 3.11 -21.64 4.16
C ARG A 49 3.18 -20.13 4.03
N ALA A 50 2.30 -19.45 4.76
CA ALA A 50 2.37 -18.01 4.97
C ALA A 50 2.48 -17.69 6.45
N ALA A 51 3.18 -16.60 6.80
CA ALA A 51 3.22 -16.04 8.14
C ALA A 51 3.13 -14.52 8.06
N ILE A 52 2.13 -13.92 8.69
CA ILE A 52 1.91 -12.48 8.75
C ILE A 52 2.32 -12.00 10.13
N ARG A 53 3.34 -11.12 10.20
CA ARG A 53 3.89 -10.61 11.46
C ARG A 53 3.86 -9.09 11.50
N ASP A 54 3.41 -8.56 12.64
CA ASP A 54 3.42 -7.12 12.86
C ASP A 54 4.81 -6.57 13.21
N SER A 55 4.88 -5.26 13.45
CA SER A 55 6.12 -4.56 13.83
C SER A 55 6.67 -4.98 15.20
N SER A 56 5.85 -5.56 16.09
CA SER A 56 6.25 -6.14 17.38
C SER A 56 6.80 -7.57 17.21
N GLY A 57 6.40 -8.24 16.12
CA GLY A 57 6.74 -9.62 15.80
C GLY A 57 5.65 -10.60 16.16
N ASP A 58 4.48 -10.11 16.55
CA ASP A 58 3.33 -10.94 16.83
C ASP A 58 2.80 -11.58 15.54
N ASP A 59 2.40 -12.86 15.66
CA ASP A 59 1.90 -13.63 14.53
C ASP A 59 0.39 -13.46 14.39
N LEU A 60 -0.02 -12.76 13.34
CA LEU A 60 -1.41 -12.45 13.01
C LEU A 60 -2.01 -13.41 11.96
N THR A 61 -1.26 -14.43 11.55
CA THR A 61 -1.63 -15.32 10.43
C THR A 61 -2.98 -16.00 10.65
N ARG A 62 -3.22 -16.47 11.86
CA ARG A 62 -4.47 -17.21 12.20
C ARG A 62 -5.69 -16.31 12.07
N ASP A 63 -5.58 -15.08 12.54
CA ASP A 63 -6.69 -14.12 12.56
C ASP A 63 -6.99 -13.57 11.14
N HIS A 64 -6.00 -13.69 10.24
CA HIS A 64 -6.09 -13.26 8.85
C HIS A 64 -5.83 -14.40 7.84
N ALA A 65 -6.27 -15.64 8.18
CA ALA A 65 -6.04 -16.80 7.34
C ALA A 65 -6.54 -16.66 5.88
N PRO A 66 -7.67 -16.03 5.57
CA PRO A 66 -8.09 -15.78 4.19
C PRO A 66 -7.09 -14.92 3.41
N ILE A 67 -6.49 -13.91 4.05
CA ILE A 67 -5.47 -13.05 3.45
C ILE A 67 -4.19 -13.85 3.20
N ALA A 68 -3.77 -14.68 4.18
CA ALA A 68 -2.60 -15.53 4.04
C ALA A 68 -2.72 -16.49 2.84
N HIS A 69 -3.88 -17.11 2.64
CA HIS A 69 -4.17 -17.94 1.46
C HIS A 69 -4.19 -17.14 0.16
N ALA A 70 -4.80 -15.94 0.17
CA ALA A 70 -4.85 -15.08 -1.01
C ALA A 70 -3.45 -14.60 -1.42
N LEU A 71 -2.57 -14.31 -0.47
CA LEU A 71 -1.17 -13.94 -0.72
C LEU A 71 -0.39 -15.07 -1.38
N LEU A 72 -0.52 -16.32 -0.89
CA LEU A 72 0.12 -17.48 -1.51
C LEU A 72 -0.38 -17.69 -2.93
N ALA A 73 -1.68 -17.54 -3.17
CA ALA A 73 -2.28 -17.70 -4.49
C ALA A 73 -1.88 -16.57 -5.47
N ALA A 74 -1.60 -15.37 -4.95
CA ALA A 74 -1.21 -14.21 -5.75
C ALA A 74 0.28 -14.15 -6.07
N LEU A 75 1.13 -14.90 -5.35
CA LEU A 75 2.57 -14.87 -5.55
C LEU A 75 2.99 -15.70 -6.76
N ALA A 76 3.69 -15.06 -7.71
CA ALA A 76 4.26 -15.67 -8.92
C ALA A 76 5.77 -15.96 -8.76
N ALA A 77 6.18 -16.42 -7.56
CA ALA A 77 7.56 -16.80 -7.21
C ALA A 77 7.52 -17.96 -6.20
N ASP A 78 8.65 -18.59 -5.93
CA ASP A 78 8.73 -19.70 -4.97
C ASP A 78 8.59 -19.22 -3.52
N SER A 79 9.17 -18.07 -3.22
CA SER A 79 9.07 -17.44 -1.89
C SER A 79 9.21 -15.93 -1.95
N ALA A 80 8.65 -15.22 -0.94
CA ALA A 80 8.82 -13.79 -0.80
C ALA A 80 8.63 -13.31 0.65
N ILE A 81 9.25 -12.19 0.99
CA ILE A 81 8.88 -11.38 2.15
C ILE A 81 8.37 -10.05 1.62
N VAL A 82 7.10 -9.77 1.88
CA VAL A 82 6.39 -8.58 1.40
C VAL A 82 6.05 -7.68 2.60
N ASP A 83 6.47 -6.42 2.54
CA ASP A 83 6.08 -5.38 3.49
C ASP A 83 4.75 -4.76 3.08
N GLY A 84 3.82 -4.63 4.02
CA GLY A 84 2.48 -4.14 3.72
C GLY A 84 1.67 -3.73 4.94
N TYR A 85 0.40 -3.46 4.70
CA TYR A 85 -0.58 -3.12 5.72
C TYR A 85 -1.77 -4.05 5.68
N LEU A 86 -2.25 -4.47 6.86
CA LEU A 86 -3.58 -5.02 7.03
C LEU A 86 -4.54 -3.85 7.29
N THR A 87 -5.48 -3.61 6.38
CA THR A 87 -6.35 -2.43 6.42
C THR A 87 -7.70 -2.71 5.76
N ASP A 88 -8.75 -2.13 6.30
CA ASP A 88 -10.07 -2.05 5.67
C ASP A 88 -10.15 -0.90 4.64
N GLN A 89 -9.20 0.03 4.67
CA GLN A 89 -9.20 1.20 3.79
C GLN A 89 -9.13 0.82 2.30
N ALA A 90 -8.48 -0.29 1.96
CA ALA A 90 -8.39 -0.78 0.59
C ALA A 90 -9.70 -1.34 0.03
N THR A 91 -10.62 -1.71 0.91
CA THR A 91 -11.93 -2.32 0.58
C THR A 91 -13.10 -1.42 0.92
N ARG A 92 -12.84 -0.33 1.64
CA ARG A 92 -13.84 0.65 2.04
C ARG A 92 -14.49 1.30 0.82
N ALA A 93 -15.83 1.31 0.77
CA ALA A 93 -16.55 2.05 -0.24
C ALA A 93 -16.56 3.54 0.11
N SER A 94 -16.15 4.40 -0.82
CA SER A 94 -16.31 5.85 -0.73
C SER A 94 -17.31 6.30 -1.79
N GLU A 95 -18.39 6.97 -1.38
CA GLU A 95 -19.45 7.48 -2.27
C GLU A 95 -20.02 6.41 -3.25
N GLY A 96 -20.15 5.15 -2.77
CA GLY A 96 -20.64 4.03 -3.57
C GLY A 96 -19.60 3.42 -4.53
N ARG A 97 -18.34 3.78 -4.41
CA ARG A 97 -17.22 3.18 -5.13
C ARG A 97 -16.29 2.49 -4.16
N ALA A 98 -15.89 1.27 -4.46
CA ALA A 98 -14.80 0.61 -3.75
C ALA A 98 -13.49 1.36 -4.03
N ILE A 99 -12.66 1.58 -3.01
CA ILE A 99 -11.28 2.02 -3.22
C ILE A 99 -10.52 0.81 -3.78
N VAL A 100 -10.52 0.69 -5.10
CA VAL A 100 -9.78 -0.37 -5.80
C VAL A 100 -8.44 0.22 -6.19
N THR A 101 -7.37 -0.26 -5.60
CA THR A 101 -6.01 0.23 -5.89
C THR A 101 -5.61 0.00 -7.34
N SER A 102 -6.15 -1.04 -7.99
CA SER A 102 -5.97 -1.33 -9.41
C SER A 102 -6.64 -0.29 -10.33
N GLU A 103 -7.61 0.50 -9.85
CA GLU A 103 -8.22 1.60 -10.61
C GLU A 103 -7.42 2.91 -10.47
N ILE A 104 -6.45 2.96 -9.54
CA ILE A 104 -5.49 4.06 -9.41
C ILE A 104 -4.19 3.56 -10.03
N PRO A 105 -3.91 3.84 -11.30
CA PRO A 105 -2.73 3.28 -11.95
C PRO A 105 -1.47 3.73 -11.22
N SER A 106 -0.61 2.79 -10.88
CA SER A 106 0.81 3.09 -10.70
C SER A 106 1.32 3.56 -12.05
N LEU A 107 1.97 4.70 -12.12
CA LEU A 107 2.47 5.27 -13.36
C LEU A 107 3.46 4.32 -14.06
N SER A 108 2.98 3.48 -14.94
CA SER A 108 3.69 3.24 -16.19
C SER A 108 3.40 4.45 -17.10
N GLU A 109 4.39 4.96 -17.79
CA GLU A 109 4.41 6.24 -18.50
C GLU A 109 3.28 6.49 -19.53
N HIS A 110 2.34 5.56 -19.69
CA HIS A 110 1.27 5.59 -20.69
C HIS A 110 -0.11 6.01 -20.18
N THR A 111 -0.30 6.23 -18.89
CA THR A 111 -1.65 6.34 -18.29
C THR A 111 -2.15 7.77 -18.07
N SER A 112 -1.32 8.80 -18.23
CA SER A 112 -1.75 10.19 -18.03
C SER A 112 -2.82 10.65 -19.04
N GLN A 113 -2.90 10.03 -20.22
CA GLN A 113 -3.92 10.37 -21.23
C GLN A 113 -5.26 9.68 -20.98
N PHE A 114 -5.29 8.51 -20.36
CA PHE A 114 -6.52 7.75 -20.15
C PHE A 114 -7.38 8.31 -19.01
N PHE A 115 -6.73 8.83 -17.97
CA PHE A 115 -7.43 9.36 -16.79
C PHE A 115 -8.12 10.71 -17.04
N LEU A 116 -7.58 11.53 -17.91
CA LEU A 116 -8.16 12.85 -18.24
C LEU A 116 -9.34 12.77 -19.21
N GLY A 117 -9.49 11.67 -19.96
CA GLY A 117 -10.49 11.55 -21.02
C GLY A 117 -11.83 10.92 -20.60
N GLN A 118 -11.84 9.95 -19.68
CA GLN A 118 -13.05 9.16 -19.37
C GLN A 118 -13.75 9.52 -18.06
N HIS A 119 -13.05 10.02 -17.04
CA HIS A 119 -13.64 10.29 -15.72
C HIS A 119 -13.68 11.77 -15.32
N GLY A 120 -13.02 12.65 -16.06
CA GLY A 120 -12.99 14.09 -15.77
C GLY A 120 -14.34 14.78 -15.92
N SER A 121 -15.27 14.25 -16.72
CA SER A 121 -16.56 14.88 -16.97
C SER A 121 -17.67 14.44 -15.98
N GLU A 122 -17.54 13.27 -15.36
CA GLU A 122 -18.53 12.79 -14.38
C GLU A 122 -18.32 13.36 -12.99
N LEU A 123 -17.11 13.75 -12.62
CA LEU A 123 -16.80 14.34 -11.32
C LEU A 123 -17.21 15.82 -11.18
N LEU A 124 -17.55 16.50 -12.26
CA LEU A 124 -17.91 17.92 -12.28
C LEU A 124 -19.43 18.20 -12.52
N GLY A 125 -20.22 17.18 -12.79
CA GLY A 125 -21.65 17.32 -13.12
C GLY A 125 -22.58 16.76 -12.08
N GLY A 126 -22.88 17.51 -11.00
CA GLY A 126 -23.93 17.10 -10.07
C GLY A 126 -24.14 18.05 -8.90
N ARG A 127 -24.52 19.30 -9.12
CA ARG A 127 -25.20 20.09 -8.08
C ARG A 127 -26.66 19.64 -8.00
N GLY A 128 -26.91 18.50 -7.30
CA GLY A 128 -28.24 18.12 -6.84
C GLY A 128 -28.47 18.69 -5.44
N ARG A 129 -29.62 19.37 -5.23
CA ARG A 129 -30.07 19.83 -3.92
C ARG A 129 -30.26 18.63 -2.98
N PRO A 130 -29.88 18.70 -1.70
CA PRO A 130 -30.12 17.60 -0.75
C PRO A 130 -31.60 17.43 -0.50
N GLY A 131 -32.14 16.30 -0.90
CA GLY A 131 -33.50 15.86 -0.58
C GLY A 131 -33.49 15.11 0.76
N ARG A 132 -34.61 15.17 1.44
CA ARG A 132 -34.93 14.73 2.81
C ARG A 132 -34.78 13.22 3.11
N THR A 133 -33.96 12.48 2.35
CA THR A 133 -33.67 11.04 2.49
C THR A 133 -32.26 10.73 2.93
N ASP A 134 -31.43 11.75 3.27
CA ASP A 134 -30.01 11.58 3.51
C ASP A 134 -29.63 10.91 4.86
N LEU A 135 -30.53 10.90 5.85
CA LEU A 135 -30.23 10.30 7.16
C LEU A 135 -30.18 8.76 7.13
N GLY A 136 -31.02 8.13 6.31
CA GLY A 136 -30.99 6.67 6.13
C GLY A 136 -29.76 6.21 5.34
N ARG A 137 -29.38 6.95 4.28
CA ARG A 137 -28.20 6.68 3.49
C ARG A 137 -26.90 6.80 4.28
N ALA A 138 -26.79 7.83 5.13
CA ALA A 138 -25.61 8.04 5.97
C ALA A 138 -25.44 6.94 7.03
N ALA A 139 -26.55 6.39 7.55
CA ALA A 139 -26.52 5.25 8.47
C ALA A 139 -26.10 3.95 7.78
N ASP A 140 -26.68 3.65 6.60
CA ASP A 140 -26.35 2.47 5.80
C ASP A 140 -24.90 2.53 5.28
N GLU A 141 -24.41 3.73 4.96
CA GLU A 141 -23.04 3.95 4.50
C GLU A 141 -22.02 3.82 5.65
N LYS A 142 -22.38 4.30 6.84
CA LYS A 142 -21.58 4.11 8.04
C LYS A 142 -21.48 2.64 8.44
N GLU A 143 -22.58 1.89 8.38
CA GLU A 143 -22.63 0.46 8.66
C GLU A 143 -21.79 -0.34 7.65
N ARG A 144 -21.84 0.01 6.35
CA ARG A 144 -20.99 -0.59 5.30
C ARG A 144 -19.51 -0.27 5.46
N LEU A 145 -19.18 0.90 6.00
CA LEU A 145 -17.79 1.29 6.29
C LEU A 145 -17.23 0.55 7.50
N GLU A 146 -18.10 0.22 8.48
CA GLU A 146 -17.71 -0.54 9.68
C GLU A 146 -17.51 -2.03 9.37
N ASP A 147 -18.12 -2.57 8.29
CA ASP A 147 -18.03 -3.98 7.88
C ASP A 147 -17.10 -4.23 6.68
N ALA A 148 -16.31 -3.24 6.24
CA ALA A 148 -15.41 -3.42 5.13
C ALA A 148 -14.34 -4.50 5.47
N PRO A 149 -14.16 -5.54 4.63
CA PRO A 149 -13.21 -6.61 4.94
C PRO A 149 -11.78 -6.08 4.95
N ILE A 150 -10.99 -6.56 5.91
CA ILE A 150 -9.57 -6.25 5.93
C ILE A 150 -8.89 -6.92 4.73
N ALA A 151 -8.03 -6.17 4.04
CA ALA A 151 -7.18 -6.66 2.97
C ALA A 151 -5.70 -6.36 3.27
N PHE A 152 -4.81 -7.05 2.59
CA PHE A 152 -3.38 -6.76 2.61
C PHE A 152 -3.04 -5.81 1.47
N VAL A 153 -2.35 -4.71 1.79
CA VAL A 153 -1.81 -3.77 0.80
C VAL A 153 -0.30 -3.82 0.84
N ALA A 154 0.30 -4.39 -0.20
CA ALA A 154 1.74 -4.47 -0.37
C ALA A 154 2.35 -3.10 -0.67
N VAL A 155 3.37 -2.71 0.07
CA VAL A 155 4.08 -1.42 -0.09
C VAL A 155 5.53 -1.57 -0.49
N ASP A 156 6.16 -2.73 -0.26
CA ASP A 156 7.54 -2.99 -0.66
C ASP A 156 7.81 -4.49 -0.73
N LEU A 157 8.88 -4.88 -1.44
CA LEU A 157 9.38 -6.25 -1.51
C LEU A 157 10.73 -6.31 -0.81
N VAL A 158 10.83 -7.19 0.19
CA VAL A 158 11.98 -7.27 1.10
C VAL A 158 12.92 -8.41 0.73
N GLU A 159 12.36 -9.52 0.24
CA GLU A 159 13.05 -10.72 -0.20
C GLU A 159 12.28 -11.37 -1.35
N LEU A 160 12.97 -11.97 -2.30
CA LEU A 160 12.38 -12.74 -3.40
C LEU A 160 13.24 -13.99 -3.63
N ASP A 161 12.62 -15.17 -3.62
CA ASP A 161 13.25 -16.48 -3.84
C ASP A 161 14.52 -16.71 -2.98
N GLY A 162 14.46 -16.27 -1.71
CA GLY A 162 15.55 -16.38 -0.74
C GLY A 162 16.63 -15.32 -0.86
N GLU A 163 16.54 -14.41 -1.85
CA GLU A 163 17.51 -13.33 -2.03
C GLU A 163 17.00 -12.03 -1.39
N PRO A 164 17.70 -11.50 -0.37
CA PRO A 164 17.32 -10.25 0.27
C PRO A 164 17.54 -9.05 -0.67
N LEU A 165 16.54 -8.15 -0.72
CA LEU A 165 16.53 -6.99 -1.60
C LEU A 165 16.90 -5.68 -0.88
N PHE A 166 17.54 -5.76 0.28
CA PHE A 166 17.83 -4.59 1.13
C PHE A 166 18.68 -3.52 0.44
N GLU A 167 19.64 -3.94 -0.38
CA GLU A 167 20.55 -3.06 -1.10
C GLU A 167 19.98 -2.59 -2.46
N ILE A 168 18.88 -3.18 -2.91
CA ILE A 168 18.23 -2.83 -4.17
C ILE A 168 17.47 -1.52 -4.00
N PRO A 169 17.56 -0.56 -4.95
CA PRO A 169 16.79 0.68 -4.93
C PRO A 169 15.28 0.45 -4.82
N LEU A 170 14.57 1.30 -4.07
CA LEU A 170 13.12 1.19 -3.86
C LEU A 170 12.36 1.03 -5.18
N LEU A 171 12.68 1.84 -6.20
CA LEU A 171 11.95 1.78 -7.47
C LEU A 171 12.08 0.42 -8.17
N GLU A 172 13.24 -0.23 -8.06
CA GLU A 172 13.43 -1.58 -8.60
C GLU A 172 12.69 -2.62 -7.75
N ARG A 173 12.70 -2.50 -6.42
CA ARG A 173 11.89 -3.38 -5.55
C ARG A 173 10.39 -3.25 -5.85
N LYS A 174 9.90 -2.04 -6.18
CA LYS A 174 8.51 -1.82 -6.63
C LYS A 174 8.20 -2.58 -7.94
N ARG A 175 9.10 -2.53 -8.93
CA ARG A 175 8.95 -3.25 -10.20
C ARG A 175 8.95 -4.76 -9.99
N LEU A 176 9.85 -5.25 -9.13
CA LEU A 176 9.85 -6.68 -8.75
C LEU A 176 8.55 -7.07 -8.04
N LEU A 177 8.06 -6.24 -7.12
CA LEU A 177 6.78 -6.45 -6.44
C LEU A 177 5.61 -6.53 -7.45
N GLU A 178 5.58 -5.63 -8.44
CA GLU A 178 4.55 -5.60 -9.49
C GLU A 178 4.56 -6.87 -10.34
N SER A 179 5.72 -7.44 -10.61
CA SER A 179 5.85 -8.67 -11.39
C SER A 179 5.62 -9.94 -10.56
N ALA A 180 5.97 -9.92 -9.27
CA ALA A 180 5.92 -11.10 -8.40
C ALA A 180 4.58 -11.27 -7.68
N LEU A 181 3.84 -10.19 -7.39
CA LEU A 181 2.59 -10.26 -6.62
C LEU A 181 1.40 -9.77 -7.43
N GLY A 182 0.50 -10.67 -7.77
CA GLY A 182 -0.80 -10.35 -8.38
C GLY A 182 -1.74 -9.63 -7.41
N GLU A 183 -2.80 -9.05 -7.95
CA GLU A 183 -3.85 -8.41 -7.15
C GLU A 183 -5.15 -9.24 -7.15
N GLY A 184 -5.95 -9.08 -6.11
CA GLY A 184 -7.24 -9.75 -5.92
C GLY A 184 -8.04 -9.04 -4.83
N ASP A 185 -9.17 -9.59 -4.41
CA ASP A 185 -10.07 -8.93 -3.46
C ASP A 185 -9.41 -8.64 -2.09
N LEU A 186 -8.53 -9.52 -1.65
CA LEU A 186 -7.84 -9.41 -0.36
C LEU A 186 -6.36 -9.03 -0.46
N VAL A 187 -5.82 -8.87 -1.67
CA VAL A 187 -4.41 -8.52 -1.90
C VAL A 187 -4.35 -7.37 -2.90
N ARG A 188 -3.77 -6.28 -2.49
CA ARG A 188 -3.58 -5.07 -3.29
C ARG A 188 -2.13 -4.62 -3.24
N ARG A 189 -1.70 -3.84 -4.22
CA ARG A 189 -0.43 -3.13 -4.20
C ARG A 189 -0.70 -1.64 -4.00
N THR A 190 0.11 -0.96 -3.21
CA THR A 190 -0.02 0.49 -3.06
C THR A 190 0.24 1.19 -4.39
N PRO A 191 -0.64 2.09 -4.82
CA PRO A 191 -0.33 2.96 -5.96
C PRO A 191 0.79 3.93 -5.58
N TYR A 192 1.63 4.27 -6.54
CA TYR A 192 2.67 5.29 -6.35
C TYR A 192 2.82 6.15 -7.59
N VAL A 193 3.31 7.36 -7.38
CA VAL A 193 3.55 8.33 -8.45
C VAL A 193 4.87 9.05 -8.23
N ARG A 194 5.35 9.69 -9.29
CA ARG A 194 6.46 10.64 -9.26
C ARG A 194 5.89 12.05 -9.43
N GLU A 195 6.69 13.07 -9.15
CA GLU A 195 6.29 14.43 -9.43
C GLU A 195 6.13 14.68 -10.94
N PRO A 196 5.09 15.45 -11.39
CA PRO A 196 4.10 16.17 -10.57
C PRO A 196 2.93 15.31 -10.10
N ALA A 197 2.62 15.31 -8.79
CA ALA A 197 1.67 14.41 -8.15
C ALA A 197 0.28 15.03 -7.83
N GLY A 198 0.06 16.29 -8.20
CA GLY A 198 -1.10 17.08 -7.74
C GLY A 198 -2.46 16.41 -7.97
N THR A 199 -2.71 15.85 -9.17
CA THR A 199 -3.96 15.17 -9.50
C THR A 199 -4.18 13.93 -8.63
N PHE A 200 -3.14 13.12 -8.42
CA PHE A 200 -3.22 11.91 -7.59
C PHE A 200 -3.47 12.24 -6.12
N ILE A 201 -2.82 13.28 -5.60
CA ILE A 201 -3.04 13.76 -4.23
C ILE A 201 -4.51 14.19 -4.02
N ILE A 202 -5.12 14.86 -5.01
CA ILE A 202 -6.54 15.24 -4.96
C ILE A 202 -7.41 13.97 -4.94
N THR A 203 -7.12 13.00 -5.79
CA THR A 203 -7.83 11.72 -5.87
C THR A 203 -7.71 10.95 -4.56
N TRP A 204 -6.52 10.77 -4.02
CA TRP A 204 -6.31 10.06 -2.74
C TRP A 204 -7.02 10.75 -1.57
N ARG A 205 -7.03 12.09 -1.57
CA ARG A 205 -7.82 12.85 -0.59
C ARG A 205 -9.32 12.54 -0.71
N SER A 206 -9.87 12.45 -1.93
CA SER A 206 -11.29 12.13 -2.14
C SER A 206 -11.63 10.70 -1.69
N PHE A 207 -10.67 9.80 -1.66
CA PHE A 207 -10.79 8.46 -1.09
C PHE A 207 -10.56 8.40 0.44
N GLY A 208 -10.38 9.54 1.10
CA GLY A 208 -10.27 9.62 2.55
C GLY A 208 -8.88 9.32 3.12
N PHE A 209 -7.82 9.30 2.29
CA PHE A 209 -6.47 9.16 2.83
C PHE A 209 -6.08 10.37 3.68
N GLY A 210 -5.57 10.11 4.90
CA GLY A 210 -5.17 11.14 5.86
C GLY A 210 -3.77 11.71 5.63
N GLY A 211 -2.94 11.07 4.83
CA GLY A 211 -1.55 11.44 4.63
C GLY A 211 -0.93 10.90 3.36
N LEU A 212 0.33 11.27 3.17
CA LEU A 212 1.19 10.86 2.07
C LEU A 212 2.52 10.33 2.62
N ALA A 213 3.05 9.28 1.99
CA ALA A 213 4.40 8.78 2.19
C ALA A 213 5.28 9.23 1.02
N TYR A 214 6.43 9.81 1.34
CA TYR A 214 7.47 10.20 0.39
C TYR A 214 8.69 9.34 0.65
N LYS A 215 9.17 8.64 -0.37
CA LYS A 215 10.28 7.69 -0.27
C LYS A 215 11.26 7.98 -1.40
N ALA A 216 12.54 8.17 -1.10
CA ALA A 216 13.52 8.36 -2.18
C ALA A 216 13.56 7.12 -3.09
N ALA A 217 13.52 7.34 -4.41
CA ALA A 217 13.44 6.27 -5.41
C ALA A 217 14.63 5.30 -5.36
N ASN A 218 15.79 5.78 -4.91
CA ASN A 218 17.02 5.00 -4.75
C ASN A 218 17.28 4.52 -3.33
N SER A 219 16.31 4.70 -2.41
CA SER A 219 16.48 4.30 -1.01
C SER A 219 16.62 2.78 -0.86
N ARG A 220 17.47 2.38 0.08
CA ARG A 220 17.62 1.00 0.53
C ARG A 220 16.52 0.64 1.51
N TYR A 221 16.36 -0.65 1.78
CA TYR A 221 15.48 -1.13 2.84
C TYR A 221 16.29 -1.38 4.12
N LEU A 222 15.90 -0.78 5.24
CA LEU A 222 16.57 -0.88 6.53
C LEU A 222 15.65 -1.61 7.54
N PRO A 223 15.66 -2.95 7.58
CA PRO A 223 14.75 -3.71 8.43
C PRO A 223 14.84 -3.30 9.90
N GLY A 224 13.68 -3.05 10.52
CA GLY A 224 13.58 -2.70 11.94
C GLY A 224 14.19 -1.36 12.33
N SER A 225 14.62 -0.56 11.37
CA SER A 225 15.26 0.74 11.61
C SER A 225 14.50 1.87 10.95
N ALA A 226 14.63 3.09 11.49
CA ALA A 226 14.13 4.28 10.83
C ALA A 226 15.02 4.63 9.64
N ASN A 227 14.38 5.00 8.53
CA ASN A 227 15.08 5.42 7.32
C ASN A 227 14.74 6.88 7.00
N ASP A 228 15.72 7.76 7.05
CA ASP A 228 15.53 9.18 6.76
C ASP A 228 15.24 9.47 5.28
N ASP A 229 15.46 8.52 4.38
CA ASP A 229 15.04 8.62 2.99
C ASP A 229 13.52 8.40 2.79
N TRP A 230 12.80 8.07 3.87
CA TRP A 230 11.37 7.91 3.92
C TRP A 230 10.76 8.87 4.94
N CYS A 231 9.79 9.68 4.53
CA CYS A 231 9.04 10.52 5.45
C CYS A 231 7.53 10.45 5.18
N MET A 232 6.76 10.78 6.20
CA MET A 232 5.31 10.81 6.12
C MET A 232 4.83 12.23 6.44
N THR A 233 3.77 12.67 5.77
CA THR A 233 3.16 13.98 6.01
C THR A 233 1.64 13.88 5.99
N PRO A 234 0.94 14.69 6.77
CA PRO A 234 -0.51 14.81 6.63
C PRO A 234 -0.91 15.21 5.22
N MET A 235 -2.11 14.80 4.80
CA MET A 235 -2.66 15.20 3.50
C MET A 235 -2.71 16.73 3.42
N PRO A 236 -2.16 17.37 2.36
CA PRO A 236 -2.18 18.82 2.20
C PRO A 236 -3.61 19.37 2.26
N ARG A 237 -3.82 20.45 3.02
CA ARG A 237 -5.10 21.18 3.01
C ARG A 237 -5.23 21.94 1.69
N ARG A 238 -6.49 22.17 1.27
CA ARG A 238 -6.77 23.02 0.09
C ARG A 238 -6.32 24.45 0.36
#